data_744515ac44cd36952f1bd704e8fc83d1
#
_entry.id   744515ac44cd36952f1bd704e8fc83d1
#
_cell.length_a   1.000
_cell.length_b   1.000
_cell.length_c   1.000
_cell.angle_alpha   90.00
_cell.angle_beta   90.00
_cell.angle_gamma   90.00
#
_symmetry.space_group_name_H-M   'P 1'
#
loop_
_entity.id
_entity.type
_entity.pdbx_description
1 polymer ?
#
loop_
_entity_poly.entity_id
_entity_poly.type
_entity_poly.pdbx_seq_one_letter_code
_entity_poly.pdbx_strand_id
1 'polypeptide(L)'
;MGAISATDIISIIQSEIENFNWDEASRETGNVIWVGDGIATVYGIDHAMYGEIVVFDNGVKGMVQDIRENEIGVILFGRDTGTKVVRTKKKAGIPVGSAFVGRVINALGEPIDGKGDIKEEDYRPIEEDAPGIVDRKSVSTPMETGILSIDSMFPIG
;
A
#
# COMPACT_ATOMS: atom_id res chain seq x y z
N MET A 1 -40.82 -6.88 -28.10
CA MET A 1 -39.52 -6.20 -27.88
C MET A 1 -39.81 -4.71 -27.85
N GLY A 2 -39.88 -4.09 -26.67
CA GLY A 2 -40.11 -2.66 -26.55
C GLY A 2 -38.86 -1.89 -27.05
N ALA A 3 -39.08 -0.97 -27.98
CA ALA A 3 -38.03 -0.06 -28.42
C ALA A 3 -37.67 0.85 -27.25
N ILE A 4 -36.38 0.86 -26.84
CA ILE A 4 -35.89 1.79 -25.84
C ILE A 4 -36.04 3.19 -26.42
N SER A 5 -36.77 4.07 -25.73
CA SER A 5 -36.98 5.45 -26.15
C SER A 5 -35.66 6.24 -26.01
N ALA A 6 -35.47 7.22 -26.90
CA ALA A 6 -34.32 8.14 -26.81
C ALA A 6 -34.29 8.87 -25.44
N THR A 7 -35.45 9.11 -24.86
CA THR A 7 -35.59 9.71 -23.51
C THR A 7 -35.06 8.80 -22.40
N ASP A 8 -35.28 7.48 -22.54
CA ASP A 8 -34.80 6.50 -21.57
C ASP A 8 -33.26 6.39 -21.62
N ILE A 9 -32.68 6.46 -22.81
CA ILE A 9 -31.22 6.47 -23.00
C ILE A 9 -30.59 7.73 -22.35
N ILE A 10 -31.21 8.89 -22.55
CA ILE A 10 -30.73 10.15 -21.98
C ILE A 10 -30.80 10.13 -20.48
N SER A 11 -31.89 9.59 -19.88
CA SER A 11 -32.02 9.50 -18.44
C SER A 11 -31.00 8.53 -17.82
N ILE A 12 -30.68 7.42 -18.49
CA ILE A 12 -29.65 6.47 -18.06
C ILE A 12 -28.27 7.15 -18.11
N ILE A 13 -27.95 7.84 -19.20
CA ILE A 13 -26.67 8.55 -19.32
C ILE A 13 -26.53 9.66 -18.27
N GLN A 14 -27.62 10.39 -17.99
CA GLN A 14 -27.60 11.42 -16.94
C GLN A 14 -27.37 10.81 -15.57
N SER A 15 -28.05 9.71 -15.24
CA SER A 15 -27.83 9.03 -13.96
C SER A 15 -26.43 8.44 -13.81
N GLU A 16 -25.84 7.94 -14.88
CA GLU A 16 -24.46 7.46 -14.91
C GLU A 16 -23.46 8.61 -14.70
N ILE A 17 -23.70 9.79 -15.33
CA ILE A 17 -22.85 10.97 -15.17
C ILE A 17 -22.96 11.54 -13.75
N GLU A 18 -24.17 11.61 -13.17
CA GLU A 18 -24.38 12.12 -11.79
C GLU A 18 -23.78 11.19 -10.74
N ASN A 19 -23.79 9.89 -10.99
CA ASN A 19 -23.18 8.89 -10.10
C ASN A 19 -21.70 8.61 -10.40
N PHE A 20 -21.14 9.28 -11.44
CA PHE A 20 -19.74 9.08 -11.83
C PHE A 20 -18.78 9.63 -10.80
N ASN A 21 -18.13 8.74 -10.07
CA ASN A 21 -17.14 9.09 -9.06
C ASN A 21 -15.76 9.27 -9.71
N TRP A 22 -15.33 10.53 -9.87
CA TRP A 22 -14.03 10.88 -10.46
C TRP A 22 -12.85 10.27 -9.69
N ASP A 23 -12.98 10.07 -8.37
CA ASP A 23 -11.95 9.44 -7.56
C ASP A 23 -11.80 7.94 -7.85
N GLU A 24 -12.88 7.25 -8.18
CA GLU A 24 -12.82 5.84 -8.59
C GLU A 24 -12.33 5.68 -10.03
N ALA A 25 -12.78 6.53 -10.95
CA ALA A 25 -12.34 6.50 -12.36
C ALA A 25 -10.87 6.87 -12.53
N SER A 26 -10.30 7.65 -11.60
CA SER A 26 -8.87 7.97 -11.57
C SER A 26 -8.00 6.86 -10.97
N ARG A 27 -8.61 5.83 -10.39
CA ARG A 27 -7.91 4.66 -9.85
C ARG A 27 -7.70 3.65 -10.95
N GLU A 28 -6.46 3.47 -11.32
CA GLU A 28 -6.07 2.44 -12.28
C GLU A 28 -6.33 1.06 -11.66
N THR A 29 -7.12 0.25 -12.36
CA THR A 29 -7.55 -1.07 -11.90
C THR A 29 -6.94 -2.14 -12.80
N GLY A 30 -6.31 -3.14 -12.20
CA GLY A 30 -5.76 -4.29 -12.89
C GLY A 30 -6.50 -5.58 -12.60
N ASN A 31 -6.18 -6.59 -13.39
CA ASN A 31 -6.68 -7.94 -13.23
C ASN A 31 -5.53 -8.90 -12.86
N VAL A 32 -5.79 -9.82 -11.96
CA VAL A 32 -4.84 -10.86 -11.59
C VAL A 32 -4.83 -11.94 -12.66
N ILE A 33 -3.65 -12.23 -13.21
CA ILE A 33 -3.44 -13.25 -14.24
C ILE A 33 -3.03 -14.57 -13.60
N TRP A 34 -2.14 -14.49 -12.62
CA TRP A 34 -1.56 -15.66 -11.95
C TRP A 34 -1.26 -15.38 -10.49
N VAL A 35 -1.36 -16.41 -9.67
CA VAL A 35 -1.01 -16.36 -8.24
C VAL A 35 -0.29 -17.63 -7.84
N GLY A 36 0.82 -17.48 -7.13
CA GLY A 36 1.57 -18.60 -6.57
C GLY A 36 2.67 -18.12 -5.63
N ASP A 37 2.96 -18.92 -4.62
CA ASP A 37 4.06 -18.68 -3.68
C ASP A 37 4.11 -17.28 -3.04
N GLY A 38 2.93 -16.69 -2.78
CA GLY A 38 2.83 -15.36 -2.18
C GLY A 38 3.09 -14.20 -3.17
N ILE A 39 3.09 -14.51 -4.46
CA ILE A 39 3.25 -13.52 -5.54
C ILE A 39 2.01 -13.55 -6.42
N ALA A 40 1.54 -12.39 -6.83
CA ALA A 40 0.51 -12.24 -7.85
C ALA A 40 1.10 -11.54 -9.08
N THR A 41 0.77 -12.05 -10.26
CA THR A 41 1.03 -11.35 -11.52
C THR A 41 -0.23 -10.63 -11.95
N VAL A 42 -0.12 -9.33 -12.19
CA VAL A 42 -1.23 -8.42 -12.49
C VAL A 42 -1.02 -7.76 -13.84
N TYR A 43 -2.10 -7.55 -14.56
CA TYR A 43 -2.16 -6.83 -15.83
C TYR A 43 -3.08 -5.59 -15.70
N GLY A 44 -2.74 -4.47 -16.37
CA GLY A 44 -3.60 -3.30 -16.49
C GLY A 44 -3.38 -2.21 -15.43
N ILE A 45 -2.25 -2.25 -14.69
CA ILE A 45 -1.80 -1.16 -13.82
C ILE A 45 -0.45 -0.61 -14.30
N ASP A 46 -0.40 -0.19 -15.54
CA ASP A 46 0.83 0.11 -16.29
C ASP A 46 1.66 1.26 -15.69
N HIS A 47 1.03 2.15 -14.92
CA HIS A 47 1.72 3.25 -14.24
C HIS A 47 2.09 2.94 -12.78
N ALA A 48 2.00 1.67 -12.35
CA ALA A 48 2.39 1.30 -11.00
C ALA A 48 3.88 1.56 -10.76
N MET A 49 4.21 2.02 -9.56
CA MET A 49 5.57 2.32 -9.17
C MET A 49 6.16 1.17 -8.35
N TYR A 50 7.48 0.95 -8.48
CA TYR A 50 8.19 0.03 -7.60
C TYR A 50 7.98 0.41 -6.12
N GLY A 51 7.67 -0.58 -5.30
CA GLY A 51 7.37 -0.37 -3.89
C GLY A 51 5.98 0.23 -3.62
N GLU A 52 5.12 0.39 -4.63
CA GLU A 52 3.76 0.88 -4.43
C GLU A 52 2.88 -0.18 -3.76
N ILE A 53 2.05 0.25 -2.82
CA ILE A 53 1.02 -0.61 -2.23
C ILE A 53 -0.20 -0.64 -3.15
N VAL A 54 -0.68 -1.85 -3.40
CA VAL A 54 -1.91 -2.12 -4.12
C VAL A 54 -2.89 -2.87 -3.22
N VAL A 55 -4.17 -2.72 -3.47
CA VAL A 55 -5.23 -3.36 -2.70
C VAL A 55 -6.06 -4.23 -3.63
N PHE A 56 -6.24 -5.49 -3.26
CA PHE A 56 -7.08 -6.44 -3.97
C PHE A 56 -8.54 -6.28 -3.55
N ASP A 57 -9.47 -6.73 -4.38
CA ASP A 57 -10.93 -6.65 -4.15
C ASP A 57 -11.40 -7.40 -2.89
N ASN A 58 -10.62 -8.37 -2.40
CA ASN A 58 -10.85 -9.06 -1.13
C ASN A 58 -10.24 -8.32 0.09
N GLY A 59 -9.67 -7.13 -0.07
CA GLY A 59 -9.04 -6.33 0.98
C GLY A 59 -7.59 -6.69 1.30
N VAL A 60 -7.04 -7.73 0.70
CA VAL A 60 -5.60 -8.06 0.86
C VAL A 60 -4.76 -6.98 0.22
N LYS A 61 -3.70 -6.59 0.90
CA LYS A 61 -2.72 -5.64 0.38
C LYS A 61 -1.54 -6.38 -0.22
N GLY A 62 -0.89 -5.76 -1.20
CA GLY A 62 0.35 -6.24 -1.77
C GLY A 62 1.28 -5.08 -2.13
N MET A 63 2.54 -5.41 -2.41
CA MET A 63 3.55 -4.44 -2.80
C MET A 63 4.09 -4.78 -4.19
N VAL A 64 4.13 -3.80 -5.06
CA VAL A 64 4.72 -3.92 -6.39
C VAL A 64 6.23 -4.10 -6.27
N GLN A 65 6.75 -5.21 -6.80
CA GLN A 65 8.17 -5.55 -6.72
C GLN A 65 8.83 -5.73 -8.09
N ASP A 66 8.09 -6.21 -9.08
CA ASP A 66 8.60 -6.45 -10.43
C ASP A 66 7.70 -5.73 -11.45
N ILE A 67 8.32 -4.96 -12.35
CA ILE A 67 7.61 -4.21 -13.38
C ILE A 67 8.16 -4.64 -14.73
N ARG A 68 7.30 -5.26 -15.53
CA ARG A 68 7.58 -5.67 -16.91
C ARG A 68 6.71 -4.90 -17.88
N GLU A 69 6.93 -5.07 -19.16
CA GLU A 69 6.23 -4.33 -20.21
C GLU A 69 4.69 -4.47 -20.14
N ASN A 70 4.18 -5.67 -19.83
CA ASN A 70 2.75 -5.95 -19.79
C ASN A 70 2.29 -6.64 -18.49
N GLU A 71 3.19 -6.86 -17.55
CA GLU A 71 2.91 -7.63 -16.35
C GLU A 71 3.59 -6.97 -15.15
N ILE A 72 2.90 -6.97 -14.03
CA ILE A 72 3.42 -6.44 -12.77
C ILE A 72 3.38 -7.52 -11.71
N GLY A 73 4.54 -7.81 -11.13
CA GLY A 73 4.69 -8.73 -10.02
C GLY A 73 4.45 -8.04 -8.70
N VAL A 74 3.52 -8.58 -7.93
CA VAL A 74 3.09 -8.04 -6.62
C VAL A 74 3.33 -9.08 -5.55
N ILE A 75 4.08 -8.73 -4.50
CA ILE A 75 4.22 -9.55 -3.29
C ILE A 75 2.98 -9.36 -2.43
N LEU A 76 2.36 -10.46 -2.00
CA LEU A 76 1.12 -10.45 -1.23
C LEU A 76 1.40 -10.42 0.27
N PHE A 77 0.66 -9.59 0.99
CA PHE A 77 0.66 -9.56 2.46
C PHE A 77 -0.46 -10.42 3.07
N GLY A 78 -0.96 -11.39 2.33
CA GLY A 78 -2.01 -12.31 2.74
C GLY A 78 -1.92 -13.64 2.03
N ARG A 79 -2.77 -14.60 2.42
CA ARG A 79 -2.75 -15.96 1.88
C ARG A 79 -3.55 -16.11 0.58
N ASP A 80 -4.44 -15.18 0.33
CA ASP A 80 -5.40 -15.29 -0.77
C ASP A 80 -5.47 -13.96 -1.52
N THR A 81 -5.73 -14.01 -2.83
CA THR A 81 -5.91 -12.83 -3.64
C THR A 81 -7.30 -12.78 -4.23
N GLY A 82 -7.78 -11.56 -4.41
CA GLY A 82 -8.93 -11.29 -5.27
C GLY A 82 -8.56 -11.41 -6.76
N THR A 83 -9.53 -11.11 -7.59
CA THR A 83 -9.39 -11.11 -9.06
C THR A 83 -9.01 -9.75 -9.62
N LYS A 84 -9.30 -8.70 -8.88
CA LYS A 84 -9.03 -7.31 -9.25
C LYS A 84 -8.09 -6.66 -8.24
N VAL A 85 -7.30 -5.73 -8.74
CA VAL A 85 -6.36 -4.95 -7.93
C VAL A 85 -6.52 -3.47 -8.26
N VAL A 86 -6.42 -2.63 -7.24
CA VAL A 86 -6.50 -1.18 -7.36
C VAL A 86 -5.23 -0.55 -6.80
N ARG A 87 -4.69 0.41 -7.51
CA ARG A 87 -3.52 1.19 -7.08
C ARG A 87 -3.87 2.14 -5.94
N THR A 88 -2.98 2.27 -4.98
CA THR A 88 -3.11 3.29 -3.91
C THR A 88 -2.32 4.56 -4.20
N LYS A 89 -1.38 4.51 -5.15
CA LYS A 89 -0.42 5.60 -5.46
C LYS A 89 0.47 5.97 -4.25
N LYS A 90 0.51 5.12 -3.22
CA LYS A 90 1.36 5.28 -2.04
C LYS A 90 2.46 4.22 -2.05
N LYS A 91 3.71 4.62 -1.87
CA LYS A 91 4.82 3.68 -1.67
C LYS A 91 4.64 2.95 -0.34
N ALA A 92 5.20 1.74 -0.26
CA ALA A 92 5.24 0.98 0.98
C ALA A 92 5.91 1.81 2.09
N GLY A 93 5.25 1.93 3.21
CA GLY A 93 5.68 2.76 4.32
C GLY A 93 4.82 2.53 5.54
N ILE A 94 5.06 3.30 6.57
CA ILE A 94 4.36 3.21 7.83
C ILE A 94 3.82 4.59 8.24
N PRO A 95 2.58 4.67 8.71
CA PRO A 95 2.08 5.90 9.31
C PRO A 95 2.83 6.17 10.61
N VAL A 96 3.13 7.42 10.86
CA VAL A 96 3.85 7.89 12.05
C VAL A 96 3.12 9.05 12.71
N GLY A 97 3.39 9.24 14.00
CA GLY A 97 2.81 10.33 14.79
C GLY A 97 2.96 10.09 16.28
N SER A 98 2.68 11.10 17.06
CA SER A 98 2.73 11.05 18.52
C SER A 98 1.74 10.03 19.12
N ALA A 99 0.61 9.79 18.42
CA ALA A 99 -0.42 8.84 18.82
C ALA A 99 0.03 7.36 18.75
N PHE A 100 1.15 7.08 18.06
CA PHE A 100 1.71 5.72 17.97
C PHE A 100 2.53 5.32 19.20
N VAL A 101 2.94 6.28 20.02
CA VAL A 101 3.75 6.00 21.22
C VAL A 101 2.95 5.15 22.22
N GLY A 102 3.51 3.99 22.62
CA GLY A 102 2.87 3.05 23.52
C GLY A 102 1.76 2.19 22.90
N ARG A 103 1.65 2.19 21.56
CA ARG A 103 0.74 1.34 20.79
C ARG A 103 1.50 0.16 20.17
N VAL A 104 0.78 -0.93 19.89
CA VAL A 104 1.31 -2.08 19.15
C VAL A 104 0.64 -2.15 17.80
N ILE A 105 1.45 -2.15 16.75
CA ILE A 105 1.00 -2.14 15.36
C ILE A 105 1.62 -3.30 14.57
N ASN A 106 0.97 -3.68 13.48
CA ASN A 106 1.55 -4.62 12.51
C ASN A 106 2.52 -3.90 11.55
N ALA A 107 3.12 -4.65 10.63
CA ALA A 107 4.07 -4.11 9.64
C ALA A 107 3.44 -3.10 8.64
N LEU A 108 2.13 -3.03 8.57
CA LEU A 108 1.38 -2.08 7.73
C LEU A 108 0.91 -0.84 8.51
N GLY A 109 1.26 -0.73 9.81
CA GLY A 109 0.86 0.36 10.69
C GLY A 109 -0.54 0.24 11.28
N GLU A 110 -1.20 -0.91 11.10
CA GLU A 110 -2.54 -1.15 11.66
C GLU A 110 -2.43 -1.57 13.14
N PRO A 111 -3.28 -1.03 14.04
CA PRO A 111 -3.22 -1.37 15.45
C PRO A 111 -3.68 -2.81 15.70
N ILE A 112 -2.89 -3.56 16.49
CA ILE A 112 -3.19 -4.94 16.90
C ILE A 112 -3.34 -5.09 18.41
N ASP A 113 -3.35 -3.98 19.14
CA ASP A 113 -3.44 -3.94 20.61
C ASP A 113 -4.88 -3.85 21.13
N GLY A 114 -5.88 -3.86 20.27
CA GLY A 114 -7.30 -3.78 20.66
C GLY A 114 -7.77 -2.42 21.20
N LYS A 115 -6.93 -1.37 21.10
CA LYS A 115 -7.24 -0.04 21.62
C LYS A 115 -7.88 0.92 20.60
N GLY A 116 -8.34 0.39 19.46
CA GLY A 116 -8.96 1.17 18.39
C GLY A 116 -7.95 1.85 17.46
N ASP A 117 -8.46 2.60 16.49
CA ASP A 117 -7.67 3.24 15.44
C ASP A 117 -6.70 4.28 15.98
N ILE A 118 -5.60 4.49 15.26
CA ILE A 118 -4.57 5.46 15.60
C ILE A 118 -4.64 6.59 14.57
N LYS A 119 -4.70 7.83 15.04
CA LYS A 119 -4.65 8.99 14.17
C LYS A 119 -3.23 9.16 13.62
N GLU A 120 -3.08 9.01 12.32
CA GLU A 120 -1.84 9.30 11.62
C GLU A 120 -1.61 10.82 11.50
N GLU A 121 -0.37 11.26 11.68
CA GLU A 121 0.05 12.65 11.49
C GLU A 121 0.88 12.79 10.21
N ASP A 122 1.69 11.77 9.91
CA ASP A 122 2.59 11.73 8.76
C ASP A 122 2.80 10.29 8.30
N TYR A 123 3.50 10.11 7.17
CA TYR A 123 3.77 8.80 6.58
C TYR A 123 5.22 8.71 6.12
N ARG A 124 5.94 7.68 6.58
CA ARG A 124 7.34 7.45 6.19
C ARG A 124 7.45 6.23 5.29
N PRO A 125 8.07 6.35 4.11
CA PRO A 125 8.35 5.21 3.25
C PRO A 125 9.37 4.27 3.92
N ILE A 126 9.30 2.97 3.58
CA ILE A 126 10.27 1.96 4.05
C ILE A 126 11.64 2.22 3.43
N GLU A 127 11.66 2.61 2.15
CA GLU A 127 12.89 2.93 1.42
C GLU A 127 13.04 4.45 1.33
N GLU A 128 14.13 4.94 1.91
CA GLU A 128 14.53 6.35 1.90
C GLU A 128 16.03 6.42 1.66
N ASP A 129 16.47 7.45 0.96
CA ASP A 129 17.90 7.66 0.71
C ASP A 129 18.65 7.84 2.03
N ALA A 130 19.76 7.14 2.18
CA ALA A 130 20.60 7.26 3.36
C ALA A 130 21.22 8.66 3.46
N PRO A 131 21.33 9.25 4.67
CA PRO A 131 22.00 10.52 4.86
C PRO A 131 23.44 10.48 4.31
N GLY A 132 23.85 11.55 3.64
CA GLY A 132 25.21 11.70 3.14
C GLY A 132 26.25 11.72 4.26
N ILE A 133 27.53 11.52 3.91
CA ILE A 133 28.62 11.51 4.90
C ILE A 133 28.71 12.81 5.68
N VAL A 134 28.39 13.95 5.04
CA VAL A 134 28.43 15.28 5.65
C VAL A 134 27.31 15.47 6.68
N ASP A 135 26.16 14.83 6.45
CA ASP A 135 24.97 14.97 7.28
C ASP A 135 25.00 14.02 8.51
N ARG A 136 25.90 13.05 8.50
CA ARG A 136 26.02 12.08 9.58
C ARG A 136 26.77 12.66 10.76
N LYS A 137 26.20 12.50 11.96
CA LYS A 137 26.92 12.76 13.22
C LYS A 137 27.83 11.58 13.54
N SER A 138 28.98 11.86 14.20
CA SER A 138 29.80 10.81 14.77
C SER A 138 28.99 10.01 15.78
N VAL A 139 29.18 8.68 15.78
CA VAL A 139 28.54 7.79 16.74
C VAL A 139 29.11 8.08 18.15
N SER A 140 28.30 8.68 19.00
CA SER A 140 28.66 9.02 20.38
C SER A 140 27.70 8.41 21.41
N THR A 141 26.55 7.92 20.95
CA THR A 141 25.53 7.35 21.85
C THR A 141 25.03 6.06 21.22
N PRO A 142 25.09 4.92 21.94
CA PRO A 142 24.56 3.67 21.42
C PRO A 142 23.03 3.74 21.31
N MET A 143 22.48 3.04 20.30
CA MET A 143 21.04 2.84 20.15
C MET A 143 20.60 1.71 21.09
N GLU A 144 19.70 2.02 22.01
CA GLU A 144 19.08 1.03 22.89
C GLU A 144 18.02 0.24 22.14
N THR A 145 18.28 -1.04 21.85
CA THR A 145 17.33 -1.92 21.13
C THR A 145 16.32 -2.57 22.09
N GLY A 146 16.62 -2.61 23.39
CA GLY A 146 15.85 -3.34 24.39
C GLY A 146 16.13 -4.85 24.39
N ILE A 147 17.02 -5.33 23.55
CA ILE A 147 17.43 -6.73 23.49
C ILE A 147 18.76 -6.88 24.22
N LEU A 148 18.74 -7.50 25.40
CA LEU A 148 19.90 -7.61 26.28
C LEU A 148 21.16 -8.16 25.61
N SER A 149 21.02 -9.18 24.75
CA SER A 149 22.14 -9.78 24.04
C SER A 149 22.81 -8.84 23.03
N ILE A 150 22.03 -7.94 22.41
CA ILE A 150 22.56 -6.94 21.46
C ILE A 150 23.21 -5.80 22.25
N ASP A 151 22.46 -5.21 23.16
CA ASP A 151 22.88 -3.99 23.86
C ASP A 151 24.11 -4.22 24.73
N SER A 152 24.29 -5.46 25.26
CA SER A 152 25.42 -5.79 26.12
C SER A 152 26.69 -6.22 25.37
N MET A 153 26.55 -6.84 24.18
CA MET A 153 27.69 -7.43 23.48
C MET A 153 28.06 -6.69 22.19
N PHE A 154 27.06 -6.19 21.46
CA PHE A 154 27.25 -5.54 20.16
C PHE A 154 26.40 -4.26 20.09
N PRO A 155 26.74 -3.22 20.87
CA PRO A 155 25.95 -1.99 20.84
C PRO A 155 25.94 -1.40 19.42
N ILE A 156 24.73 -1.04 18.96
CA ILE A 156 24.52 -0.40 17.65
C ILE A 156 24.63 1.11 17.84
N GLY A 157 25.32 1.77 16.92
CA GLY A 157 25.50 3.21 16.94
C GLY A 157 24.89 3.94 15.75
#